data_f0ce3695b7f457dc38e2297528949cfc
#
_entry.id   f0ce3695b7f457dc38e2297528949cfc
#
_cell.length_a   1.000
_cell.length_b   1.000
_cell.length_c   1.000
_cell.angle_alpha   90.00
_cell.angle_beta   90.00
_cell.angle_gamma   90.00
#
_symmetry.space_group_name_H-M   'P 1'
#
loop_
_entity.id
_entity.type
_entity.pdbx_description
1 polymer ?
#
loop_
_entity_poly.entity_id
_entity_poly.type
_entity_poly.pdbx_seq_one_letter_code
_entity_poly.pdbx_strand_id
1 'polypeptide(L)'
;MYDKGKIIPGLIIFVGLMLFAIFNNAGKKVEAPKVEKPVGYKECVKPVKYMKESHMELLNVWRDEVIREGKREMIEVEGKLYEKSLQNGCMHCHTSKKKFCDVCHTFASVYPYCWDCHIAPLADKALEEAK
;
A
#
# COMPACT_ATOMS: atom_id res chain seq x y z
N MET A 1 8.21 -49.87 -1.78
CA MET A 1 7.82 -48.55 -2.25
C MET A 1 7.35 -48.69 -3.68
N TYR A 2 6.07 -48.48 -3.90
CA TYR A 2 5.41 -48.51 -5.21
C TYR A 2 5.88 -47.32 -6.06
N ASP A 3 6.13 -47.55 -7.35
CA ASP A 3 6.41 -46.52 -8.37
C ASP A 3 7.60 -45.56 -8.13
N LYS A 4 8.68 -46.00 -7.50
CA LYS A 4 9.90 -45.18 -7.33
C LYS A 4 10.40 -44.58 -8.66
N GLY A 5 10.27 -45.35 -9.76
CA GLY A 5 10.72 -44.90 -11.10
C GLY A 5 9.95 -43.68 -11.66
N LYS A 6 8.75 -43.40 -11.17
CA LYS A 6 7.93 -42.26 -11.58
C LYS A 6 7.95 -41.14 -10.55
N ILE A 7 7.96 -41.50 -9.26
CA ILE A 7 7.91 -40.52 -8.17
C ILE A 7 9.22 -39.75 -8.06
N ILE A 8 10.36 -40.39 -8.15
CA ILE A 8 11.66 -39.76 -7.99
C ILE A 8 11.92 -38.71 -9.11
N PRO A 9 11.74 -39.03 -10.41
CA PRO A 9 11.86 -37.99 -11.46
C PRO A 9 10.88 -36.85 -11.30
N GLY A 10 9.63 -37.11 -10.96
CA GLY A 10 8.63 -36.09 -10.71
C GLY A 10 9.01 -35.14 -9.57
N LEU A 11 9.54 -35.73 -8.47
CA LEU A 11 10.02 -34.92 -7.33
C LEU A 11 11.24 -34.07 -7.71
N ILE A 12 12.17 -34.59 -8.48
CA ILE A 12 13.35 -33.84 -8.95
C ILE A 12 12.91 -32.66 -9.82
N ILE A 13 12.00 -32.89 -10.77
CA ILE A 13 11.46 -31.83 -11.61
C ILE A 13 10.76 -30.77 -10.77
N PHE A 14 9.90 -31.17 -9.84
CA PHE A 14 9.19 -30.25 -8.96
C PHE A 14 10.15 -29.38 -8.12
N VAL A 15 11.11 -30.01 -7.45
CA VAL A 15 12.11 -29.30 -6.66
C VAL A 15 12.98 -28.42 -7.55
N GLY A 16 13.37 -28.88 -8.73
CA GLY A 16 14.12 -28.10 -9.71
C GLY A 16 13.38 -26.83 -10.14
N LEU A 17 12.09 -26.92 -10.42
CA LEU A 17 11.26 -25.76 -10.78
C LEU A 17 11.11 -24.76 -9.63
N MET A 18 10.93 -25.25 -8.40
CA MET A 18 10.87 -24.40 -7.21
C MET A 18 12.19 -23.67 -6.97
N LEU A 19 13.31 -24.38 -7.04
CA LEU A 19 14.64 -23.81 -6.87
C LEU A 19 15.01 -22.85 -8.01
N PHE A 20 14.58 -23.12 -9.24
CA PHE A 20 14.81 -22.26 -10.39
C PHE A 20 14.30 -20.84 -10.15
N ALA A 21 13.07 -20.69 -9.64
CA ALA A 21 12.50 -19.37 -9.31
C ALA A 21 13.33 -18.64 -8.25
N ILE A 22 13.79 -19.36 -7.22
CA ILE A 22 14.63 -18.79 -6.15
C ILE A 22 15.99 -18.34 -6.72
N PHE A 23 16.68 -19.20 -7.47
CA PHE A 23 18.00 -18.90 -8.03
C PHE A 23 17.97 -17.75 -9.06
N ASN A 24 16.93 -17.70 -9.90
CA ASN A 24 16.78 -16.60 -10.86
C ASN A 24 16.58 -15.23 -10.19
N ASN A 25 16.04 -15.20 -8.99
CA ASN A 25 15.82 -13.98 -8.24
C ASN A 25 16.89 -13.73 -7.16
N ALA A 26 17.73 -14.71 -6.87
CA ALA A 26 18.81 -14.57 -5.90
C ALA A 26 19.80 -13.48 -6.34
N GLY A 27 20.04 -12.53 -5.47
CA GLY A 27 20.97 -11.42 -5.72
C GLY A 27 20.37 -10.22 -6.49
N LYS A 28 19.15 -10.32 -7.02
CA LYS A 28 18.47 -9.16 -7.60
C LYS A 28 17.97 -8.26 -6.49
N LYS A 29 18.56 -7.07 -6.38
CA LYS A 29 18.07 -6.04 -5.47
C LYS A 29 16.89 -5.35 -6.14
N VAL A 30 15.71 -5.50 -5.56
CA VAL A 30 14.52 -4.75 -5.97
C VAL A 30 14.53 -3.44 -5.22
N GLU A 31 14.70 -2.32 -5.94
CA GLU A 31 14.67 -1.00 -5.35
C GLU A 31 13.21 -0.59 -5.08
N ALA A 32 12.94 -0.14 -3.85
CA ALA A 32 11.61 0.33 -3.50
C ALA A 32 11.27 1.59 -4.31
N PRO A 33 10.03 1.72 -4.80
CA PRO A 33 9.64 2.85 -5.62
C PRO A 33 9.70 4.16 -4.83
N LYS A 34 10.08 5.24 -5.51
CA LYS A 34 10.12 6.59 -4.92
C LYS A 34 8.73 7.21 -5.00
N VAL A 35 8.17 7.56 -3.86
CA VAL A 35 6.89 8.24 -3.75
C VAL A 35 7.08 9.74 -3.65
N GLU A 36 6.13 10.52 -4.17
CA GLU A 36 6.10 11.97 -3.99
C GLU A 36 5.74 12.30 -2.55
N LYS A 37 6.65 13.01 -1.87
CA LYS A 37 6.42 13.43 -0.48
C LYS A 37 5.51 14.65 -0.44
N PRO A 38 4.67 14.78 0.60
CA PRO A 38 3.84 15.96 0.77
C PRO A 38 4.70 17.22 0.96
N VAL A 39 4.32 18.30 0.30
CA VAL A 39 5.02 19.59 0.38
C VAL A 39 4.54 20.34 1.62
N GLY A 40 5.48 20.83 2.44
CA GLY A 40 5.17 21.61 3.63
C GLY A 40 4.84 20.81 4.90
N TYR A 41 4.93 19.48 4.85
CA TYR A 41 4.70 18.58 5.99
C TYR A 41 5.91 17.70 6.25
N LYS A 42 6.33 17.61 7.51
CA LYS A 42 7.49 16.82 7.94
C LYS A 42 7.09 15.51 8.62
N GLU A 43 5.94 15.52 9.27
CA GLU A 43 5.43 14.40 10.06
C GLU A 43 4.11 13.89 9.49
N CYS A 44 3.81 12.65 9.79
CA CYS A 44 2.54 12.00 9.50
C CYS A 44 1.86 11.62 10.83
N VAL A 45 0.61 11.20 10.77
CA VAL A 45 -0.19 10.74 11.93
C VAL A 45 0.46 9.59 12.71
N LYS A 46 1.33 8.84 12.07
CA LYS A 46 2.16 7.78 12.65
C LYS A 46 3.54 7.80 11.99
N PRO A 47 4.57 7.23 12.64
CA PRO A 47 5.91 7.13 12.05
C PRO A 47 5.89 6.48 10.67
N VAL A 48 6.77 6.95 9.77
CA VAL A 48 6.85 6.48 8.37
C VAL A 48 6.98 4.96 8.27
N LYS A 49 7.73 4.33 9.20
CA LYS A 49 7.87 2.86 9.23
C LYS A 49 6.51 2.19 9.44
N TYR A 50 5.75 2.62 10.45
CA TYR A 50 4.41 2.10 10.73
C TYR A 50 3.48 2.31 9.54
N MET A 51 3.51 3.51 8.92
CA MET A 51 2.66 3.79 7.75
C MET A 51 2.95 2.91 6.55
N LYS A 52 4.21 2.51 6.34
CA LYS A 52 4.58 1.58 5.27
C LYS A 52 4.15 0.14 5.55
N GLU A 53 4.22 -0.29 6.79
CA GLU A 53 4.02 -1.68 7.19
C GLU A 53 2.56 -1.97 7.60
N SER A 54 1.85 -1.01 8.18
CA SER A 54 0.59 -1.24 8.90
C SER A 54 -0.47 -0.14 8.73
N HIS A 55 -0.38 0.72 7.69
CA HIS A 55 -1.39 1.79 7.52
C HIS A 55 -2.83 1.27 7.39
N MET A 56 -3.04 0.05 6.89
CA MET A 56 -4.36 -0.56 6.82
C MET A 56 -4.95 -0.88 8.19
N GLU A 57 -4.14 -1.21 9.18
CA GLU A 57 -4.57 -1.39 10.56
C GLU A 57 -5.13 -0.07 11.11
N LEU A 58 -4.40 1.03 10.92
CA LEU A 58 -4.85 2.37 11.29
C LEU A 58 -6.18 2.75 10.63
N LEU A 59 -6.30 2.50 9.32
CA LEU A 59 -7.52 2.81 8.57
C LEU A 59 -8.71 1.96 9.03
N ASN A 60 -8.51 0.70 9.39
CA ASN A 60 -9.54 -0.16 9.93
C ASN A 60 -10.03 0.35 11.29
N VAL A 61 -9.10 0.73 12.19
CA VAL A 61 -9.44 1.31 13.49
C VAL A 61 -10.24 2.61 13.30
N TRP A 62 -9.77 3.53 12.47
CA TRP A 62 -10.48 4.79 12.21
C TRP A 62 -11.86 4.58 11.57
N ARG A 63 -11.98 3.61 10.66
CA ARG A 63 -13.28 3.27 10.08
C ARG A 63 -14.26 2.81 11.16
N ASP A 64 -13.81 1.94 12.04
CA ASP A 64 -14.65 1.41 13.11
C ASP A 64 -15.06 2.51 14.11
N GLU A 65 -14.11 3.35 14.54
CA GLU A 65 -14.38 4.49 15.41
C GLU A 65 -15.35 5.49 14.76
N VAL A 66 -15.10 5.91 13.51
CA VAL A 66 -15.88 6.96 12.85
C VAL A 66 -17.25 6.46 12.37
N ILE A 67 -17.31 5.27 11.78
CA ILE A 67 -18.52 4.79 11.11
C ILE A 67 -19.40 3.96 12.07
N ARG A 68 -18.79 3.09 12.88
CA ARG A 68 -19.53 2.18 13.76
C ARG A 68 -19.83 2.78 15.12
N GLU A 69 -18.87 3.54 15.66
CA GLU A 69 -18.99 4.12 17.01
C GLU A 69 -19.38 5.60 16.98
N GLY A 70 -19.37 6.25 15.82
CA GLY A 70 -19.71 7.67 15.67
C GLY A 70 -18.68 8.64 16.26
N LYS A 71 -17.50 8.15 16.63
CA LYS A 71 -16.42 8.94 17.24
C LYS A 71 -15.65 9.70 16.16
N ARG A 72 -15.92 10.98 15.99
CA ARG A 72 -15.28 11.87 15.03
C ARG A 72 -14.21 12.77 15.66
N GLU A 73 -13.40 12.18 16.53
CA GLU A 73 -12.30 12.89 17.17
C GLU A 73 -11.27 13.33 16.14
N MET A 74 -10.78 14.56 16.33
CA MET A 74 -9.70 15.10 15.50
C MET A 74 -8.36 14.53 15.97
N ILE A 75 -7.42 14.39 15.03
CA ILE A 75 -6.03 14.05 15.30
C ILE A 75 -5.15 15.27 15.11
N GLU A 76 -4.15 15.42 15.94
CA GLU A 76 -3.19 16.49 15.84
C GLU A 76 -1.93 16.01 15.11
N VAL A 77 -1.50 16.79 14.09
CA VAL A 77 -0.25 16.59 13.37
C VAL A 77 0.40 17.97 13.19
N GLU A 78 1.62 18.13 13.68
CA GLU A 78 2.37 19.40 13.62
C GLU A 78 1.56 20.62 14.13
N GLY A 79 0.80 20.45 15.24
CA GLY A 79 -0.01 21.51 15.82
C GLY A 79 -1.29 21.84 15.08
N LYS A 80 -1.67 21.06 14.06
CA LYS A 80 -2.92 21.23 13.30
C LYS A 80 -3.83 20.03 13.50
N LEU A 81 -5.14 20.29 13.54
CA LEU A 81 -6.16 19.26 13.71
C LEU A 81 -6.67 18.75 12.37
N TYR A 82 -6.76 17.44 12.22
CA TYR A 82 -7.27 16.77 11.02
C TYR A 82 -8.35 15.74 11.39
N GLU A 83 -9.26 15.52 10.47
CA GLU A 83 -10.27 14.47 10.61
C GLU A 83 -9.66 13.08 10.44
N LYS A 84 -10.18 12.09 11.17
CA LYS A 84 -9.90 10.65 10.92
C LYS A 84 -10.59 10.20 9.63
N SER A 85 -10.06 10.62 8.49
CA SER A 85 -10.67 10.42 7.17
C SER A 85 -9.60 10.18 6.13
N LEU A 86 -9.86 9.27 5.18
CA LEU A 86 -9.00 9.12 4.01
C LEU A 86 -9.00 10.40 3.17
N GLN A 87 -10.18 10.94 2.90
CA GLN A 87 -10.37 12.06 1.98
C GLN A 87 -10.01 13.40 2.60
N ASN A 88 -10.50 13.70 3.81
CA ASN A 88 -10.30 14.99 4.48
C ASN A 88 -9.05 15.02 5.37
N GLY A 89 -8.53 13.86 5.78
CA GLY A 89 -7.33 13.75 6.58
C GLY A 89 -6.11 13.39 5.72
N CYS A 90 -6.00 12.13 5.29
CA CYS A 90 -4.81 11.66 4.58
C CYS A 90 -4.56 12.40 3.27
N MET A 91 -5.60 12.59 2.43
CA MET A 91 -5.48 13.26 1.14
C MET A 91 -5.33 14.78 1.24
N HIS A 92 -5.45 15.36 2.43
CA HIS A 92 -5.11 16.75 2.66
C HIS A 92 -3.62 17.02 2.46
N CYS A 93 -2.78 16.09 2.91
CA CYS A 93 -1.32 16.17 2.76
C CYS A 93 -0.84 15.40 1.52
N HIS A 94 -1.42 14.21 1.25
CA HIS A 94 -1.07 13.36 0.11
C HIS A 94 -2.03 13.65 -1.06
N THR A 95 -1.76 14.71 -1.79
CA THR A 95 -2.68 15.30 -2.78
C THR A 95 -2.84 14.49 -4.07
N SER A 96 -2.05 13.46 -4.29
CA SER A 96 -2.13 12.60 -5.47
C SER A 96 -2.14 11.12 -5.10
N LYS A 97 -3.23 10.43 -5.43
CA LYS A 97 -3.32 8.97 -5.34
C LYS A 97 -2.28 8.31 -6.24
N LYS A 98 -2.18 8.77 -7.51
CA LYS A 98 -1.29 8.17 -8.52
C LYS A 98 0.18 8.26 -8.15
N LYS A 99 0.62 9.41 -7.65
CA LYS A 99 2.02 9.67 -7.32
C LYS A 99 2.43 9.18 -5.93
N PHE A 100 1.47 8.86 -5.08
CA PHE A 100 1.72 8.40 -3.72
C PHE A 100 1.25 6.97 -3.49
N CYS A 101 -0.06 6.73 -3.48
CA CYS A 101 -0.64 5.41 -3.18
C CYS A 101 -0.31 4.37 -4.26
N ASP A 102 -0.61 4.70 -5.52
CA ASP A 102 -0.50 3.76 -6.64
C ASP A 102 0.94 3.35 -6.94
N VAL A 103 1.91 4.20 -6.62
CA VAL A 103 3.34 3.89 -6.82
C VAL A 103 3.75 2.64 -6.02
N CYS A 104 3.39 2.57 -4.75
CA CYS A 104 3.69 1.40 -3.91
C CYS A 104 2.71 0.25 -4.18
N HIS A 105 1.42 0.53 -4.33
CA HIS A 105 0.41 -0.49 -4.52
C HIS A 105 0.55 -1.23 -5.85
N THR A 106 0.86 -0.53 -6.95
CA THR A 106 1.16 -1.16 -8.23
C THR A 106 2.44 -1.99 -8.17
N PHE A 107 3.48 -1.46 -7.50
CA PHE A 107 4.72 -2.21 -7.31
C PHE A 107 4.53 -3.52 -6.55
N ALA A 108 3.67 -3.50 -5.52
CA ALA A 108 3.35 -4.68 -4.72
C ALA A 108 2.25 -5.56 -5.35
N SER A 109 1.70 -5.19 -6.50
CA SER A 109 0.54 -5.85 -7.14
C SER A 109 -0.68 -5.96 -6.21
N VAL A 110 -0.89 -4.95 -5.37
CA VAL A 110 -2.02 -4.85 -4.45
C VAL A 110 -2.93 -3.71 -4.89
N TYR A 111 -4.19 -4.03 -5.18
CA TYR A 111 -5.18 -3.04 -5.61
C TYR A 111 -6.11 -2.67 -4.45
N PRO A 112 -5.97 -1.47 -3.86
CA PRO A 112 -6.81 -1.04 -2.75
C PRO A 112 -8.21 -0.72 -3.23
N TYR A 113 -9.20 -1.45 -2.74
CA TYR A 113 -10.63 -1.25 -3.03
C TYR A 113 -11.23 0.01 -2.37
N CYS A 114 -10.45 0.76 -1.62
CA CYS A 114 -10.87 2.03 -1.03
C CYS A 114 -11.43 3.01 -2.08
N TRP A 115 -10.87 2.98 -3.28
CA TRP A 115 -11.20 3.87 -4.39
C TRP A 115 -12.47 3.48 -5.15
N ASP A 116 -13.09 2.36 -4.80
CA ASP A 116 -14.41 2.00 -5.31
C ASP A 116 -15.50 2.89 -4.69
N CYS A 117 -15.22 3.45 -3.50
CA CYS A 117 -16.13 4.33 -2.76
C CYS A 117 -15.59 5.74 -2.55
N HIS A 118 -14.25 5.90 -2.44
CA HIS A 118 -13.62 7.19 -2.22
C HIS A 118 -13.19 7.85 -3.54
N ILE A 119 -13.41 9.15 -3.63
CA ILE A 119 -13.06 9.93 -4.83
C ILE A 119 -11.57 10.25 -4.80
N ALA A 120 -10.85 9.93 -5.89
CA ALA A 120 -9.46 10.33 -6.05
C ALA A 120 -9.33 11.86 -6.10
N PRO A 121 -8.21 12.44 -5.62
CA PRO A 121 -8.00 13.88 -5.66
C PRO A 121 -8.13 14.46 -7.05
N LEU A 122 -8.60 15.72 -7.14
CA LEU A 122 -8.78 16.43 -8.41
C LEU A 122 -7.49 16.54 -9.22
N ALA A 123 -6.34 16.63 -8.56
CA ALA A 123 -5.04 16.63 -9.21
C ALA A 123 -4.79 15.38 -10.07
N ASP A 124 -5.35 14.23 -9.69
CA ASP A 124 -5.22 13.00 -10.46
C ASP A 124 -6.11 12.98 -11.71
N LYS A 125 -7.28 13.64 -11.66
CA LYS A 125 -8.17 13.78 -12.83
C LYS A 125 -7.53 14.64 -13.91
N ALA A 126 -6.90 15.75 -13.53
CA ALA A 126 -6.17 16.60 -14.46
C ALA A 126 -5.00 15.85 -15.17
N LEU A 127 -4.39 14.87 -14.49
CA LEU A 127 -3.35 14.02 -15.08
C LEU A 127 -3.91 12.95 -16.03
N GLU A 128 -5.19 12.64 -15.96
CA GLU A 128 -5.86 11.73 -16.92
C GLU A 128 -6.29 12.44 -18.18
N GLU A 129 -6.78 13.66 -18.05
CA GLU A 129 -7.22 14.48 -19.17
C GLU A 129 -6.07 15.02 -20.04
N ALA A 130 -4.84 15.07 -19.46
CA ALA A 130 -3.63 15.51 -20.14
C ALA A 130 -2.90 14.41 -20.95
N LYS A 131 -3.48 13.23 -21.10
CA LYS A 131 -2.88 12.06 -21.73
C LYS A 131 -3.58 11.68 -23.01
#